data_a02a99189f25b6e2892b2c0a31f51980
#
_entry.id   a02a99189f25b6e2892b2c0a31f51980
#
_cell.length_a   1.000
_cell.length_b   1.000
_cell.length_c   1.000
_cell.angle_alpha   90.00
_cell.angle_beta   90.00
_cell.angle_gamma   90.00
#
_symmetry.space_group_name_H-M   'P 1'
#
loop_
_entity.id
_entity.type
_entity.pdbx_description
1 polymer ?
#
loop_
_entity_poly.entity_id
_entity_poly.type
_entity_poly.pdbx_seq_one_letter_code
_entity_poly.pdbx_strand_id
1 'polypeptide(L)'
;MGALLSKSSMPIVKWVAEVMGWLMNGIYKIGIHNLGLCIILFTIIIYAFMIPLQIKQQKFSKMNAVMSPELQKISKKYRGKKDQASQMKMQEETMAVYEKYGVSPTGSCLQLFIQMPIFFALYQVIINIPGYIGEIKAIFDKAVVSITSVDGYADVLTQFIKDEGLRTYTWRADDVTTNRIIDVLYNLSPTQWKHLGEI
;
A
#
# COMPACT_ATOMS: atom_id res chain seq x y z
N MET A 1 -15.59 -4.42 3.27
CA MET A 1 -14.18 -4.58 2.86
C MET A 1 -14.17 -5.61 1.75
N GLY A 2 -13.67 -5.25 0.59
CA GLY A 2 -13.72 -6.13 -0.57
C GLY A 2 -12.76 -7.31 -0.47
N ALA A 3 -13.00 -8.31 -1.32
CA ALA A 3 -12.12 -9.45 -1.51
C ALA A 3 -10.67 -9.00 -1.75
N LEU A 4 -9.69 -9.78 -1.32
CA LEU A 4 -8.28 -9.46 -1.56
C LEU A 4 -7.96 -9.29 -3.04
N LEU A 5 -8.64 -10.02 -3.92
CA LEU A 5 -8.61 -9.81 -5.37
C LEU A 5 -9.50 -8.64 -5.84
N SER A 6 -10.29 -8.01 -4.94
CA SER A 6 -11.01 -6.79 -5.31
C SER A 6 -10.06 -5.61 -5.22
N LYS A 7 -9.96 -4.89 -6.33
CA LYS A 7 -9.22 -3.62 -6.42
C LYS A 7 -9.73 -2.64 -5.37
N SER A 8 -8.83 -1.83 -4.81
CA SER A 8 -9.16 -0.82 -3.78
C SER A 8 -10.43 -0.02 -4.12
N SER A 9 -11.29 0.21 -3.14
CA SER A 9 -12.51 1.02 -3.29
C SER A 9 -12.21 2.54 -3.41
N MET A 10 -11.02 2.98 -3.03
CA MET A 10 -10.59 4.37 -3.16
C MET A 10 -10.11 4.65 -4.60
N PRO A 11 -10.74 5.58 -5.34
CA PRO A 11 -10.47 5.77 -6.78
C PRO A 11 -9.00 6.11 -7.07
N ILE A 12 -8.36 6.93 -6.26
CA ILE A 12 -6.96 7.33 -6.44
C ILE A 12 -6.02 6.15 -6.19
N VAL A 13 -6.23 5.40 -5.09
CA VAL A 13 -5.43 4.22 -4.74
C VAL A 13 -5.61 3.12 -5.79
N LYS A 14 -6.84 2.93 -6.28
CA LYS A 14 -7.15 1.98 -7.35
C LYS A 14 -6.37 2.30 -8.62
N TRP A 15 -6.40 3.55 -9.10
CA TRP A 15 -5.69 3.96 -10.30
C TRP A 15 -4.18 3.75 -10.16
N VAL A 16 -3.59 4.19 -9.05
CA VAL A 16 -2.15 4.00 -8.78
C VAL A 16 -1.81 2.51 -8.71
N ALA A 17 -2.62 1.68 -8.04
CA ALA A 17 -2.42 0.24 -7.95
C ALA A 17 -2.55 -0.47 -9.33
N GLU A 18 -3.43 0.00 -10.20
CA GLU A 18 -3.55 -0.53 -11.57
C GLU A 18 -2.30 -0.24 -12.41
N VAL A 19 -1.77 0.99 -12.33
CA VAL A 19 -0.51 1.36 -13.00
C VAL A 19 0.66 0.55 -12.46
N MET A 20 0.75 0.39 -11.14
CA MET A 20 1.78 -0.43 -10.48
C MET A 20 1.65 -1.90 -10.88
N GLY A 21 0.44 -2.44 -10.90
CA GLY A 21 0.17 -3.82 -11.30
C GLY A 21 0.49 -4.06 -12.78
N TRP A 22 0.18 -3.12 -13.65
CA TRP A 22 0.56 -3.17 -15.07
C TRP A 22 2.08 -3.21 -15.24
N LEU A 23 2.82 -2.37 -14.51
CA LEU A 23 4.27 -2.34 -14.53
C LEU A 23 4.86 -3.67 -14.04
N MET A 24 4.36 -4.19 -12.92
CA MET A 24 4.81 -5.45 -12.32
C MET A 24 4.53 -6.64 -13.24
N ASN A 25 3.34 -6.70 -13.84
CA ASN A 25 3.00 -7.73 -14.83
C ASN A 25 3.87 -7.62 -16.09
N GLY A 26 4.21 -6.40 -16.52
CA GLY A 26 5.14 -6.16 -17.63
C GLY A 26 6.54 -6.72 -17.35
N ILE A 27 7.11 -6.44 -16.16
CA ILE A 27 8.42 -6.97 -15.74
C ILE A 27 8.39 -8.51 -15.72
N TYR A 28 7.32 -9.10 -15.20
CA TYR A 28 7.18 -10.54 -15.11
C TYR A 28 7.14 -11.19 -16.51
N LYS A 29 6.42 -10.59 -17.46
CA LYS A 29 6.31 -11.08 -18.86
C LYS A 29 7.61 -10.97 -19.66
N ILE A 30 8.52 -10.08 -19.33
CA ILE A 30 9.84 -9.93 -20.03
C ILE A 30 10.77 -11.13 -19.77
N GLY A 31 10.33 -12.11 -18.98
CA GLY A 31 11.09 -13.35 -18.72
C GLY A 31 11.67 -13.44 -17.32
N ILE A 32 11.33 -12.53 -16.44
CA ILE A 32 11.74 -12.56 -15.04
C ILE A 32 10.71 -13.33 -14.23
N HIS A 33 10.72 -14.66 -14.36
CA HIS A 33 9.79 -15.56 -13.67
C HIS A 33 10.08 -15.76 -12.17
N ASN A 34 11.02 -15.00 -11.62
CA ASN A 34 11.33 -14.96 -10.20
C ASN A 34 10.64 -13.76 -9.56
N LEU A 35 9.64 -14.02 -8.71
CA LEU A 35 8.84 -12.98 -8.06
C LEU A 35 9.68 -12.02 -7.21
N GLY A 36 10.70 -12.53 -6.50
CA GLY A 36 11.61 -11.71 -5.71
C GLY A 36 12.39 -10.71 -6.56
N LEU A 37 12.93 -11.17 -7.69
CA LEU A 37 13.65 -10.30 -8.63
C LEU A 37 12.70 -9.28 -9.28
N CYS A 38 11.47 -9.70 -9.59
CA CYS A 38 10.43 -8.81 -10.12
C CYS A 38 10.12 -7.67 -9.14
N ILE A 39 9.98 -7.95 -7.85
CA ILE A 39 9.76 -6.95 -6.81
C ILE A 39 10.95 -6.00 -6.69
N ILE A 40 12.19 -6.50 -6.75
CA ILE A 40 13.40 -5.67 -6.68
C ILE A 40 13.45 -4.68 -7.86
N LEU A 41 13.26 -5.16 -9.08
CA LEU A 41 13.27 -4.32 -10.28
C LEU A 41 12.12 -3.32 -10.27
N PHE A 42 10.93 -3.75 -9.91
CA PHE A 42 9.77 -2.88 -9.72
C PHE A 42 10.08 -1.75 -8.73
N THR A 43 10.69 -2.08 -7.60
CA THR A 43 11.07 -1.11 -6.57
C THR A 43 12.08 -0.09 -7.12
N ILE A 44 13.10 -0.54 -7.86
CA ILE A 44 14.11 0.34 -8.49
C ILE A 44 13.42 1.32 -9.45
N ILE A 45 12.51 0.84 -10.29
CA ILE A 45 11.79 1.68 -11.27
C ILE A 45 10.93 2.73 -10.55
N ILE A 46 10.20 2.34 -9.52
CA ILE A 46 9.37 3.28 -8.72
C ILE A 46 10.25 4.34 -8.05
N TYR A 47 11.38 3.94 -7.44
CA TYR A 47 12.31 4.89 -6.85
C TYR A 47 12.91 5.85 -7.88
N ALA A 48 13.31 5.35 -9.06
CA ALA A 48 13.81 6.18 -10.14
C ALA A 48 12.79 7.24 -10.57
N PHE A 49 11.52 6.85 -10.69
CA PHE A 49 10.42 7.76 -11.00
C PHE A 49 10.19 8.80 -9.90
N MET A 50 10.42 8.45 -8.63
CA MET A 50 10.26 9.34 -7.50
C MET A 50 11.44 10.30 -7.24
N ILE A 51 12.61 10.08 -7.88
CA ILE A 51 13.81 10.93 -7.68
C ILE A 51 13.51 12.43 -7.81
N PRO A 52 12.85 12.94 -8.86
CA PRO A 52 12.61 14.38 -9.00
C PRO A 52 11.75 14.96 -7.86
N LEU A 53 10.81 14.17 -7.35
CA LEU A 53 9.99 14.56 -6.21
C LEU A 53 10.82 14.59 -4.92
N GLN A 54 11.67 13.59 -4.70
CA GLN A 54 12.55 13.50 -3.53
C GLN A 54 13.59 14.64 -3.49
N ILE A 55 14.12 15.05 -4.64
CA ILE A 55 15.05 16.20 -4.73
C ILE A 55 14.36 17.49 -4.23
N LYS A 56 13.10 17.73 -4.66
CA LYS A 56 12.32 18.88 -4.17
C LYS A 56 12.09 18.81 -2.66
N GLN A 57 11.81 17.64 -2.12
CA GLN A 57 11.63 17.40 -0.68
C GLN A 57 12.92 17.63 0.11
N GLN A 58 14.06 17.19 -0.40
CA GLN A 58 15.36 17.42 0.24
C GLN A 58 15.71 18.91 0.28
N LYS A 59 15.42 19.68 -0.78
CA LYS A 59 15.60 21.14 -0.77
C LYS A 59 14.75 21.80 0.31
N PHE A 60 13.48 21.38 0.43
CA PHE A 60 12.59 21.86 1.48
C PHE A 60 13.12 21.50 2.89
N SER A 61 13.58 20.27 3.10
CA SER A 61 14.15 19.83 4.39
C SER A 61 15.39 20.62 4.78
N LYS A 62 16.30 20.88 3.82
CA LYS A 62 17.48 21.73 4.06
C LYS A 62 17.09 23.14 4.43
N MET A 63 16.09 23.71 3.76
CA MET A 63 15.61 25.07 4.08
C MET A 63 14.96 25.11 5.47
N ASN A 64 14.22 24.10 5.86
CA ASN A 64 13.70 23.99 7.24
C ASN A 64 14.82 23.96 8.29
N ALA A 65 15.93 23.30 8.02
CA ALA A 65 17.08 23.30 8.94
C ALA A 65 17.68 24.71 9.10
N VAL A 66 17.75 25.50 8.03
CA VAL A 66 18.24 26.89 8.05
C VAL A 66 17.27 27.80 8.81
N MET A 67 15.96 27.61 8.63
CA MET A 67 14.91 28.39 9.31
C MET A 67 14.72 28.01 10.78
N SER A 68 15.10 26.80 11.16
CA SER A 68 14.87 26.26 12.52
C SER A 68 15.29 27.21 13.66
N PRO A 69 16.46 27.86 13.64
CA PRO A 69 16.85 28.78 14.73
C PRO A 69 15.95 30.02 14.84
N GLU A 70 15.44 30.55 13.72
CA GLU A 70 14.48 31.67 13.74
C GLU A 70 13.12 31.23 14.29
N LEU A 71 12.62 30.10 13.83
CA LEU A 71 11.37 29.50 14.32
C LEU A 71 11.42 29.17 15.81
N GLN A 72 12.56 28.66 16.30
CA GLN A 72 12.75 28.41 17.72
C GLN A 72 12.74 29.70 18.56
N LYS A 73 13.31 30.82 18.05
CA LYS A 73 13.25 32.13 18.73
C LYS A 73 11.80 32.59 18.87
N ILE A 74 10.99 32.46 17.80
CA ILE A 74 9.57 32.80 17.83
C ILE A 74 8.83 31.90 18.83
N SER A 75 9.04 30.61 18.79
CA SER A 75 8.43 29.64 19.72
C SER A 75 8.80 29.97 21.19
N LYS A 76 10.06 30.33 21.47
CA LYS A 76 10.50 30.74 22.81
C LYS A 76 9.86 32.06 23.27
N LYS A 77 9.71 33.05 22.37
CA LYS A 77 9.08 34.36 22.64
C LYS A 77 7.63 34.22 23.10
N TYR A 78 6.91 33.25 22.54
CA TYR A 78 5.49 33.01 22.84
C TYR A 78 5.26 31.81 23.79
N ARG A 79 6.32 31.17 24.27
CA ARG A 79 6.25 30.05 25.19
C ARG A 79 5.53 30.46 26.50
N GLY A 80 4.44 29.73 26.81
CA GLY A 80 3.64 29.99 28.01
C GLY A 80 2.50 31.00 27.82
N LYS A 81 2.42 31.70 26.69
CA LYS A 81 1.29 32.57 26.35
C LYS A 81 0.23 31.75 25.66
N LYS A 82 -0.93 31.59 26.34
CA LYS A 82 -2.05 30.78 25.81
C LYS A 82 -3.20 31.65 25.29
N ASP A 83 -3.06 32.96 25.35
CA ASP A 83 -4.06 33.88 24.84
C ASP A 83 -4.12 33.85 23.30
N GLN A 84 -5.32 33.97 22.77
CA GLN A 84 -5.59 33.87 21.32
C GLN A 84 -4.81 34.92 20.51
N ALA A 85 -4.67 36.13 21.05
CA ALA A 85 -3.91 37.22 20.42
C ALA A 85 -2.42 36.87 20.26
N SER A 86 -1.79 36.27 21.28
CA SER A 86 -0.40 35.82 21.21
C SER A 86 -0.22 34.66 20.25
N GLN A 87 -1.19 33.77 20.16
CA GLN A 87 -1.16 32.65 19.18
C GLN A 87 -1.26 33.16 17.75
N MET A 88 -2.14 34.11 17.46
CA MET A 88 -2.23 34.74 16.15
C MET A 88 -0.92 35.44 15.75
N LYS A 89 -0.32 36.22 16.65
CA LYS A 89 0.98 36.87 16.40
C LYS A 89 2.11 35.84 16.16
N MET A 90 2.12 34.74 16.89
CA MET A 90 3.08 33.67 16.68
C MET A 90 2.95 33.06 15.30
N GLN A 91 1.72 32.83 14.84
CA GLN A 91 1.45 32.33 13.49
C GLN A 91 1.88 33.33 12.42
N GLU A 92 1.58 34.61 12.60
CA GLU A 92 1.96 35.69 11.69
C GLU A 92 3.49 35.80 11.56
N GLU A 93 4.22 35.87 12.69
CA GLU A 93 5.69 35.88 12.67
C GLU A 93 6.28 34.60 12.06
N THR A 94 5.65 33.46 12.31
CA THR A 94 6.06 32.16 11.69
C THR A 94 5.87 32.19 10.18
N MET A 95 4.72 32.67 9.69
CA MET A 95 4.45 32.80 8.26
C MET A 95 5.42 33.78 7.59
N ALA A 96 5.74 34.91 8.23
CA ALA A 96 6.72 35.87 7.72
C ALA A 96 8.13 35.25 7.55
N VAL A 97 8.54 34.33 8.43
CA VAL A 97 9.78 33.57 8.26
C VAL A 97 9.68 32.64 7.02
N TYR A 98 8.59 31.93 6.84
CA TYR A 98 8.40 31.08 5.65
C TYR A 98 8.42 31.89 4.35
N GLU A 99 7.78 33.06 4.32
CA GLU A 99 7.80 33.98 3.18
C GLU A 99 9.20 34.51 2.90
N LYS A 100 9.95 34.93 3.95
CA LYS A 100 11.34 35.40 3.84
C LYS A 100 12.25 34.39 3.12
N TYR A 101 12.04 33.10 3.39
CA TYR A 101 12.83 32.03 2.78
C TYR A 101 12.20 31.44 1.50
N GLY A 102 11.06 31.96 1.05
CA GLY A 102 10.37 31.52 -0.16
C GLY A 102 9.86 30.09 -0.09
N VAL A 103 9.49 29.61 1.12
CA VAL A 103 9.08 28.23 1.37
C VAL A 103 7.65 28.20 1.88
N SER A 104 6.86 27.23 1.40
CA SER A 104 5.50 27.05 1.90
C SER A 104 5.48 26.15 3.15
N PRO A 105 4.75 26.51 4.23
CA PRO A 105 4.60 25.69 5.42
C PRO A 105 3.91 24.33 5.12
N THR A 106 3.13 24.27 4.03
CA THR A 106 2.44 23.06 3.58
C THR A 106 3.35 22.04 2.88
N GLY A 107 4.61 22.39 2.59
CA GLY A 107 5.52 21.52 1.82
C GLY A 107 5.81 20.17 2.49
N SER A 108 5.90 20.11 3.81
CA SER A 108 6.08 18.85 4.56
C SER A 108 4.80 18.01 4.61
N CYS A 109 3.64 18.63 4.73
CA CYS A 109 2.36 17.91 4.73
C CYS A 109 2.04 17.34 3.35
N LEU A 110 2.38 18.07 2.28
CA LEU A 110 2.14 17.63 0.90
C LEU A 110 2.86 16.31 0.59
N GLN A 111 4.05 16.09 1.15
CA GLN A 111 4.77 14.83 1.05
C GLN A 111 3.94 13.65 1.58
N LEU A 112 3.35 13.80 2.76
CA LEU A 112 2.54 12.76 3.38
C LEU A 112 1.31 12.43 2.53
N PHE A 113 0.64 13.46 1.98
CA PHE A 113 -0.52 13.29 1.11
C PHE A 113 -0.19 12.57 -0.20
N ILE A 114 1.00 12.78 -0.77
CA ILE A 114 1.45 12.07 -1.98
C ILE A 114 1.93 10.66 -1.63
N GLN A 115 2.65 10.49 -0.53
CA GLN A 115 3.23 9.21 -0.14
C GLN A 115 2.17 8.18 0.29
N MET A 116 1.11 8.62 0.99
CA MET A 116 0.09 7.70 1.52
C MET A 116 -0.65 6.91 0.43
N PRO A 117 -1.18 7.53 -0.66
CA PRO A 117 -1.79 6.77 -1.75
C PRO A 117 -0.83 5.76 -2.39
N ILE A 118 0.44 6.14 -2.56
CA ILE A 118 1.47 5.26 -3.14
C ILE A 118 1.73 4.06 -2.22
N PHE A 119 1.85 4.31 -0.91
CA PHE A 119 2.04 3.26 0.09
C PHE A 119 0.85 2.28 0.11
N PHE A 120 -0.37 2.79 0.13
CA PHE A 120 -1.56 1.94 0.08
C PHE A 120 -1.69 1.18 -1.23
N ALA A 121 -1.32 1.78 -2.36
CA ALA A 121 -1.33 1.10 -3.65
C ALA A 121 -0.29 -0.02 -3.70
N LEU A 122 0.94 0.24 -3.23
CA LEU A 122 2.00 -0.76 -3.13
C LEU A 122 1.59 -1.92 -2.21
N TYR A 123 1.03 -1.58 -1.04
CA TYR A 123 0.50 -2.58 -0.12
C TYR A 123 -0.56 -3.46 -0.79
N GLN A 124 -1.51 -2.87 -1.52
CA GLN A 124 -2.54 -3.60 -2.25
C GLN A 124 -1.95 -4.53 -3.33
N VAL A 125 -0.93 -4.10 -4.05
CA VAL A 125 -0.28 -4.92 -5.09
C VAL A 125 0.45 -6.11 -4.44
N ILE A 126 1.18 -5.88 -3.34
CA ILE A 126 1.97 -6.93 -2.67
C ILE A 126 1.07 -7.98 -2.02
N ILE A 127 0.00 -7.59 -1.34
CA ILE A 127 -0.91 -8.55 -0.71
C ILE A 127 -1.84 -9.26 -1.70
N ASN A 128 -1.91 -8.79 -2.95
CA ASN A 128 -2.81 -9.26 -3.99
C ASN A 128 -2.10 -9.63 -5.29
N ILE A 129 -0.89 -10.16 -5.20
CA ILE A 129 -0.08 -10.53 -6.38
C ILE A 129 -0.87 -11.30 -7.44
N PRO A 130 -1.69 -12.33 -7.10
CA PRO A 130 -2.50 -13.03 -8.09
C PRO A 130 -3.52 -12.13 -8.82
N GLY A 131 -3.95 -11.04 -8.18
CA GLY A 131 -4.85 -10.06 -8.81
C GLY A 131 -4.18 -9.16 -9.85
N TYR A 132 -2.84 -9.05 -9.82
CA TYR A 132 -2.07 -8.16 -10.69
C TYR A 132 -1.16 -8.90 -11.67
N ILE A 133 -0.73 -10.13 -11.37
CA ILE A 133 0.12 -10.94 -12.24
C ILE A 133 -0.70 -12.13 -12.76
N GLY A 134 -1.10 -12.06 -14.04
CA GLY A 134 -1.99 -13.06 -14.65
C GLY A 134 -1.42 -14.46 -14.67
N GLU A 135 -0.10 -14.63 -14.80
CA GLU A 135 0.53 -15.97 -14.81
C GLU A 135 0.48 -16.63 -13.42
N ILE A 136 0.67 -15.84 -12.35
CA ILE A 136 0.51 -16.35 -10.97
C ILE A 136 -0.96 -16.70 -10.72
N LYS A 137 -1.88 -15.84 -11.17
CA LYS A 137 -3.32 -16.15 -11.11
C LYS A 137 -3.64 -17.47 -11.79
N ALA A 138 -3.10 -17.73 -12.98
CA ALA A 138 -3.33 -18.96 -13.73
C ALA A 138 -2.86 -20.24 -12.99
N ILE A 139 -1.84 -20.15 -12.13
CA ILE A 139 -1.40 -21.24 -11.26
C ILE A 139 -2.49 -21.54 -10.22
N PHE A 140 -3.00 -20.50 -9.56
CA PHE A 140 -4.09 -20.64 -8.59
C PHE A 140 -5.40 -21.08 -9.26
N ASP A 141 -5.71 -20.60 -10.46
CA ASP A 141 -6.90 -21.03 -11.21
C ASP A 141 -6.88 -22.57 -11.46
N LYS A 142 -5.70 -23.16 -11.74
CA LYS A 142 -5.56 -24.62 -11.86
C LYS A 142 -5.86 -25.33 -10.53
N ALA A 143 -5.34 -24.82 -9.42
CA ALA A 143 -5.61 -25.37 -8.09
C ALA A 143 -7.10 -25.26 -7.74
N VAL A 144 -7.74 -24.14 -8.09
CA VAL A 144 -9.20 -23.96 -7.90
C VAL A 144 -9.99 -24.99 -8.69
N VAL A 145 -9.63 -25.23 -9.95
CA VAL A 145 -10.31 -26.27 -10.76
C VAL A 145 -10.21 -27.63 -10.09
N SER A 146 -9.06 -28.00 -9.54
CA SER A 146 -8.91 -29.27 -8.81
C SER A 146 -9.77 -29.34 -7.56
N ILE A 147 -9.82 -28.25 -6.77
CA ILE A 147 -10.65 -28.18 -5.56
C ILE A 147 -12.13 -28.21 -5.88
N THR A 148 -12.57 -27.46 -6.88
CA THR A 148 -14.00 -27.39 -7.26
C THR A 148 -14.51 -28.65 -7.95
N SER A 149 -13.63 -29.58 -8.35
CA SER A 149 -14.00 -30.90 -8.86
C SER A 149 -14.40 -31.90 -7.77
N VAL A 150 -14.17 -31.54 -6.50
CA VAL A 150 -14.56 -32.39 -5.34
C VAL A 150 -15.98 -32.03 -4.91
N ASP A 151 -16.82 -33.03 -4.74
CA ASP A 151 -18.19 -32.83 -4.24
C ASP A 151 -18.16 -32.26 -2.81
N GLY A 152 -18.94 -31.22 -2.55
CA GLY A 152 -18.99 -30.58 -1.22
C GLY A 152 -17.79 -29.69 -0.89
N TYR A 153 -16.94 -29.36 -1.86
CA TYR A 153 -15.73 -28.53 -1.64
C TYR A 153 -15.98 -27.23 -0.83
N ALA A 154 -17.16 -26.62 -0.97
CA ALA A 154 -17.48 -25.38 -0.27
C ALA A 154 -17.60 -25.58 1.26
N ASP A 155 -18.18 -26.72 1.67
CA ASP A 155 -18.31 -27.06 3.09
C ASP A 155 -16.95 -27.49 3.65
N VAL A 156 -16.18 -28.27 2.91
CA VAL A 156 -14.82 -28.67 3.26
C VAL A 156 -13.93 -27.45 3.47
N LEU A 157 -13.91 -26.52 2.52
CA LEU A 157 -13.15 -25.27 2.66
C LEU A 157 -13.64 -24.40 3.81
N THR A 158 -14.97 -24.33 4.04
CA THR A 158 -15.53 -23.56 5.15
C THR A 158 -15.11 -24.14 6.48
N GLN A 159 -15.10 -25.48 6.61
CA GLN A 159 -14.63 -26.15 7.82
C GLN A 159 -13.12 -25.95 8.01
N PHE A 160 -12.33 -26.16 6.96
CA PHE A 160 -10.89 -25.93 6.97
C PHE A 160 -10.52 -24.51 7.42
N ILE A 161 -11.19 -23.47 6.91
CA ILE A 161 -10.99 -22.08 7.30
C ILE A 161 -11.25 -21.85 8.79
N LYS A 162 -12.27 -22.53 9.36
CA LYS A 162 -12.58 -22.46 10.78
C LYS A 162 -11.54 -23.17 11.62
N ASP A 163 -11.15 -24.38 11.24
CA ASP A 163 -10.23 -25.23 11.98
C ASP A 163 -8.82 -24.61 12.03
N GLU A 164 -8.38 -24.02 10.92
CA GLU A 164 -7.10 -23.31 10.82
C GLU A 164 -7.14 -21.88 11.37
N GLY A 165 -8.30 -21.38 11.78
CA GLY A 165 -8.47 -20.02 12.32
C GLY A 165 -8.11 -18.93 11.31
N LEU A 166 -8.30 -19.18 10.03
CA LEU A 166 -7.94 -18.25 8.96
C LEU A 166 -8.83 -17.02 9.00
N ARG A 167 -8.22 -15.83 9.09
CA ARG A 167 -8.93 -14.55 9.02
C ARG A 167 -9.23 -14.16 7.58
N THR A 168 -10.12 -14.90 6.94
CA THR A 168 -10.57 -14.59 5.58
C THR A 168 -11.80 -13.68 5.63
N TYR A 169 -11.57 -12.37 5.56
CA TYR A 169 -12.65 -11.36 5.57
C TYR A 169 -13.59 -11.44 4.34
N THR A 170 -13.24 -12.25 3.37
CA THR A 170 -13.92 -12.35 2.08
C THR A 170 -14.66 -13.65 1.89
N TRP A 171 -14.41 -14.67 2.74
CA TRP A 171 -15.06 -15.97 2.63
C TRP A 171 -16.55 -15.88 2.97
N ARG A 172 -17.36 -16.40 2.09
CA ARG A 172 -18.80 -16.59 2.29
C ARG A 172 -19.16 -17.95 1.73
N ALA A 173 -19.71 -18.81 2.57
CA ALA A 173 -20.11 -20.17 2.19
C ALA A 173 -21.31 -20.17 1.23
N ASP A 174 -22.13 -19.11 1.26
CA ASP A 174 -23.28 -18.90 0.39
C ASP A 174 -22.97 -18.31 -0.99
N ASP A 175 -21.73 -17.82 -1.19
CA ASP A 175 -21.28 -17.19 -2.44
C ASP A 175 -19.81 -17.51 -2.70
N VAL A 176 -19.51 -18.77 -2.99
CA VAL A 176 -18.14 -19.25 -3.25
C VAL A 176 -17.75 -18.98 -4.70
N THR A 177 -16.88 -18.02 -4.90
CA THR A 177 -16.33 -17.67 -6.21
C THR A 177 -14.87 -18.08 -6.34
N THR A 178 -14.39 -18.33 -7.56
CA THR A 178 -12.98 -18.61 -7.87
C THR A 178 -12.03 -17.64 -7.18
N ASN A 179 -12.34 -16.34 -7.22
CA ASN A 179 -11.50 -15.32 -6.60
C ASN A 179 -11.43 -15.46 -5.07
N ARG A 180 -12.51 -15.86 -4.41
CA ARG A 180 -12.50 -16.09 -2.96
C ARG A 180 -11.71 -17.33 -2.57
N ILE A 181 -11.77 -18.37 -3.37
CA ILE A 181 -10.94 -19.55 -3.18
C ILE A 181 -9.46 -19.16 -3.33
N ILE A 182 -9.09 -18.41 -4.37
CA ILE A 182 -7.73 -17.91 -4.55
C ILE A 182 -7.27 -17.06 -3.35
N ASP A 183 -8.14 -16.20 -2.82
CA ASP A 183 -7.84 -15.40 -1.63
C ASP A 183 -7.50 -16.27 -0.41
N VAL A 184 -8.23 -17.38 -0.23
CA VAL A 184 -7.92 -18.35 0.83
C VAL A 184 -6.56 -19.00 0.56
N LEU A 185 -6.40 -19.60 -0.62
CA LEU A 185 -5.20 -20.34 -1.00
C LEU A 185 -3.93 -19.50 -0.95
N TYR A 186 -4.00 -18.24 -1.37
CA TYR A 186 -2.85 -17.33 -1.36
C TYR A 186 -2.35 -17.00 0.06
N ASN A 187 -3.23 -17.05 1.04
CA ASN A 187 -2.90 -16.74 2.43
C ASN A 187 -2.51 -17.98 3.25
N LEU A 188 -2.47 -19.17 2.66
CA LEU A 188 -2.08 -20.39 3.37
C LEU A 188 -0.57 -20.46 3.60
N SER A 189 -0.18 -20.85 4.81
CA SER A 189 1.19 -21.28 5.11
C SER A 189 1.51 -22.63 4.45
N PRO A 190 2.79 -22.98 4.29
CA PRO A 190 3.17 -24.28 3.72
C PRO A 190 2.58 -25.47 4.47
N THR A 191 2.42 -25.38 5.79
CA THR A 191 1.80 -26.43 6.62
C THR A 191 0.32 -26.57 6.35
N GLN A 192 -0.39 -25.45 6.18
CA GLN A 192 -1.80 -25.41 5.85
C GLN A 192 -2.07 -25.91 4.43
N TRP A 193 -1.18 -25.60 3.48
CA TRP A 193 -1.24 -26.18 2.12
C TRP A 193 -1.15 -27.70 2.14
N LYS A 194 -0.24 -28.27 2.96
CA LYS A 194 -0.11 -29.72 3.10
C LYS A 194 -1.38 -30.31 3.71
N HIS A 195 -1.90 -29.71 4.78
CA HIS A 195 -3.13 -30.17 5.43
C HIS A 195 -4.34 -30.13 4.47
N LEU A 196 -4.48 -29.05 3.69
CA LEU A 196 -5.56 -28.97 2.68
C LEU A 196 -5.44 -30.06 1.59
N GLY A 197 -4.24 -30.49 1.25
CA GLY A 197 -4.02 -31.57 0.28
C GLY A 197 -4.23 -32.98 0.86
N GLU A 198 -4.40 -33.13 2.16
CA GLU A 198 -4.67 -34.40 2.86
C GLU A 198 -6.18 -34.63 3.11
N ILE A 199 -7.01 -33.59 2.93
CA ILE A 199 -8.46 -33.62 3.08
C ILE A 199 -9.13 -33.90 1.73
#